data_c78cf4417309f77c417bec22ef50a1b4
#
_entry.id   c78cf4417309f77c417bec22ef50a1b4
#
_cell.length_a   1.000
_cell.length_b   1.000
_cell.length_c   1.000
_cell.angle_alpha   90.00
_cell.angle_beta   90.00
_cell.angle_gamma   90.00
#
_symmetry.space_group_name_H-M   'P 1'
#
loop_
_entity.id
_entity.type
_entity.pdbx_description
1 polymer ?
#
loop_
_entity_poly.entity_id
_entity_poly.type
_entity_poly.pdbx_seq_one_letter_code
_entity_poly.pdbx_strand_id
1 'polypeptide(L)' 'DEPCSALDPIATARIEELINELKQHYTIVIVTHSMQQAARVSQQTCFFHMGKVIEVGATSQIFTSPKHQQTQDYITGRYG' A
#
# COMPACT_ATOMS: atom_id res chain seq x y z
N ASP A 1 -9.07 -3.72 5.74
CA ASP A 1 -9.70 -3.47 4.44
C ASP A 1 -9.45 -2.05 3.99
N GLU A 2 -9.91 -1.69 2.83
CA GLU A 2 -9.62 -0.41 2.21
C GLU A 2 -10.34 0.74 2.90
N PRO A 3 -9.67 1.52 3.75
CA PRO A 3 -10.36 2.58 4.48
C PRO A 3 -10.74 3.78 3.60
N CYS A 4 -10.15 3.89 2.41
CA CYS A 4 -10.33 5.07 1.57
C CYS A 4 -10.90 4.77 0.19
N SER A 5 -11.34 3.54 -0.10
CA SER A 5 -11.66 3.14 -1.47
C SER A 5 -12.84 3.90 -2.08
N ALA A 6 -13.78 4.37 -1.27
CA ALA A 6 -14.96 5.08 -1.75
C ALA A 6 -15.04 6.52 -1.26
N LEU A 7 -13.94 7.08 -0.73
CA LEU A 7 -13.94 8.41 -0.14
C LEU A 7 -13.36 9.44 -1.11
N ASP A 8 -13.81 10.69 -0.95
CA ASP A 8 -13.25 11.78 -1.73
C ASP A 8 -11.82 12.13 -1.28
N PRO A 9 -11.07 12.93 -2.06
CA PRO A 9 -9.68 13.24 -1.73
C PRO A 9 -9.48 13.92 -0.37
N ILE A 10 -10.44 14.72 0.09
CA ILE A 10 -10.33 15.41 1.37
C ILE A 10 -10.46 14.40 2.52
N ALA A 11 -11.45 13.51 2.45
CA ALA A 11 -11.63 12.49 3.47
C ALA A 11 -10.45 11.51 3.48
N THR A 12 -9.93 11.16 2.32
CA THR A 12 -8.75 10.31 2.20
C THR A 12 -7.55 10.95 2.88
N ALA A 13 -7.33 12.25 2.64
CA ALA A 13 -6.21 12.96 3.26
C ALA A 13 -6.32 12.95 4.78
N ARG A 14 -7.52 13.14 5.33
CA ARG A 14 -7.74 13.10 6.78
C ARG A 14 -7.45 11.73 7.37
N ILE A 15 -7.84 10.68 6.69
CA ILE A 15 -7.57 9.32 7.15
C ILE A 15 -6.06 9.05 7.13
N GLU A 16 -5.37 9.51 6.09
CA GLU A 16 -3.92 9.34 6.01
C GLU A 16 -3.20 10.13 7.09
N GLU A 17 -3.68 11.32 7.43
CA GLU A 17 -3.14 12.09 8.55
C GLU A 17 -3.31 11.33 9.87
N LEU A 18 -4.48 10.75 10.09
CA LEU A 18 -4.73 9.96 11.29
C LEU A 18 -3.81 8.76 11.36
N ILE A 19 -3.61 8.05 10.26
CA ILE A 19 -2.68 6.93 10.19
C ILE A 19 -1.26 7.37 10.55
N ASN A 20 -0.82 8.49 9.98
CA ASN A 20 0.52 9.02 10.26
C ASN A 20 0.71 9.41 11.72
N GLU A 21 -0.34 9.84 12.36
CA GLU A 21 -0.33 10.17 13.78
C GLU A 21 -0.30 8.91 14.64
N LEU A 22 -1.17 7.95 14.34
CA LEU A 22 -1.30 6.73 15.12
C LEU A 22 -0.09 5.80 14.99
N LYS A 23 0.58 5.78 13.84
CA LYS A 23 1.72 4.89 13.64
C LYS A 23 2.90 5.20 14.55
N GLN A 24 2.92 6.38 15.15
CA GLN A 24 3.97 6.73 16.11
C GLN A 24 3.80 5.98 17.43
N HIS A 25 2.62 5.46 17.70
CA HIS A 25 2.28 4.79 18.94
C HIS A 25 1.85 3.33 18.75
N TYR A 26 1.46 2.97 17.53
CA TYR A 26 0.88 1.65 17.25
C TYR A 26 1.47 1.08 15.96
N THR A 27 1.45 -0.24 15.89
CA THR A 27 1.67 -0.94 14.62
C THR A 27 0.33 -1.00 13.88
N ILE A 28 0.30 -0.51 12.65
CA ILE A 28 -0.92 -0.44 11.87
C ILE A 28 -0.78 -1.31 10.62
N VAL A 29 -1.79 -2.14 10.37
CA VAL A 29 -1.86 -2.96 9.15
C VAL A 29 -3.03 -2.48 8.32
N ILE A 30 -2.76 -2.19 7.04
CA ILE A 30 -3.76 -1.69 6.10
C ILE A 30 -3.81 -2.63 4.90
N VAL A 31 -5.02 -2.98 4.48
CA VAL A 31 -5.23 -3.69 3.22
C VAL A 31 -5.87 -2.71 2.25
N THR A 32 -5.24 -2.52 1.10
CA THR A 32 -5.72 -1.55 0.12
C THR A 32 -5.39 -2.01 -1.30
N HIS A 33 -6.23 -1.63 -2.25
CA HIS A 33 -5.94 -1.76 -3.68
C HIS A 33 -5.33 -0.47 -4.26
N SER A 34 -5.19 0.56 -3.44
CA SER A 34 -4.59 1.81 -3.88
C SER A 34 -3.08 1.78 -3.69
N MET A 35 -2.36 1.68 -4.80
CA MET A 35 -0.90 1.70 -4.78
C MET A 35 -0.38 3.05 -4.27
N GLN A 36 -1.05 4.13 -4.65
CA GLN A 36 -0.66 5.47 -4.21
C GLN A 36 -0.76 5.61 -2.70
N GLN A 37 -1.84 5.12 -2.11
CA GLN A 37 -2.02 5.17 -0.66
C GLN A 37 -0.96 4.32 0.05
N ALA A 38 -0.73 3.10 -0.43
CA ALA A 38 0.29 2.25 0.17
C ALA A 38 1.67 2.92 0.13
N ALA A 39 2.00 3.55 -1.00
CA ALA A 39 3.29 4.22 -1.14
C ALA A 39 3.44 5.41 -0.18
N ARG A 40 2.33 6.12 0.08
CA ARG A 40 2.39 7.32 0.92
C ARG A 40 2.46 7.01 2.41
N VAL A 41 1.74 6.00 2.88
CA VAL A 41 1.52 5.85 4.32
C VAL A 41 2.27 4.69 4.95
N SER A 42 2.81 3.75 4.18
CA SER A 42 3.40 2.55 4.75
C SER A 42 4.92 2.57 4.71
N GLN A 43 5.54 1.91 5.68
CA GLN A 43 6.98 1.69 5.75
C GLN A 43 7.35 0.34 5.14
N GLN A 44 6.44 -0.63 5.22
CA GLN A 44 6.62 -1.92 4.60
C GLN A 44 5.37 -2.28 3.82
N THR A 45 5.56 -2.96 2.71
CA THR A 45 4.47 -3.33 1.82
C THR A 45 4.57 -4.82 1.51
N CYS A 46 3.41 -5.47 1.51
CA CYS A 46 3.29 -6.87 1.13
C CYS A 46 2.34 -6.95 -0.05
N PHE A 47 2.82 -7.49 -1.16
CA PHE A 47 1.99 -7.70 -2.33
C PHE A 47 1.40 -9.10 -2.31
N PHE A 48 0.07 -9.16 -2.28
CA PHE A 48 -0.69 -10.41 -2.31
C PHE A 48 -1.35 -10.60 -3.66
N HIS A 49 -1.35 -11.85 -4.14
CA HIS A 49 -2.10 -12.19 -5.34
C HIS A 49 -2.58 -13.63 -5.24
N MET A 50 -3.88 -13.82 -5.46
CA MET A 50 -4.52 -15.15 -5.46
C MET A 50 -4.23 -15.93 -4.18
N GLY A 51 -4.30 -15.25 -3.05
CA GLY A 51 -4.09 -15.87 -1.75
C GLY A 51 -2.64 -16.16 -1.39
N LYS A 52 -1.69 -15.69 -2.19
CA LYS A 52 -0.27 -15.91 -1.96
C LYS A 52 0.47 -14.61 -1.78
N VAL A 53 1.46 -14.61 -0.89
CA VAL A 53 2.39 -13.49 -0.77
C VAL A 53 3.39 -13.61 -1.92
N ILE A 54 3.39 -12.60 -2.79
CA ILE A 54 4.32 -12.56 -3.92
C ILE A 54 5.62 -11.90 -3.51
N GLU A 55 5.53 -10.77 -2.83
CA GLU A 55 6.71 -10.04 -2.40
C GLU A 55 6.41 -9.22 -1.16
N VAL A 56 7.38 -9.12 -0.25
CA VAL A 56 7.27 -8.28 0.93
C VAL A 56 8.60 -7.58 1.16
N GLY A 57 8.56 -6.32 1.57
CA GLY A 57 9.77 -5.58 1.85
C GLY A 57 9.48 -4.13 2.16
N ALA A 58 10.55 -3.34 2.24
CA ALA A 58 10.42 -1.90 2.45
C ALA A 58 9.60 -1.29 1.32
N THR A 59 8.68 -0.40 1.67
CA THR A 59 7.81 0.24 0.68
C THR A 59 8.59 0.90 -0.44
N SER A 60 9.67 1.60 -0.11
CA SER A 60 10.49 2.25 -1.12
C SER A 60 11.07 1.25 -2.11
N GLN A 61 11.50 0.08 -1.65
CA GLN A 61 12.06 -0.95 -2.52
C GLN A 61 10.97 -1.59 -3.39
N ILE A 62 9.81 -1.87 -2.81
CA ILE A 62 8.70 -2.50 -3.54
C ILE A 62 8.24 -1.60 -4.70
N PHE A 63 8.17 -0.30 -4.49
CA PHE A 63 7.64 0.62 -5.50
C PHE A 63 8.69 1.16 -6.47
N THR A 64 9.97 0.97 -6.19
CA THR A 64 11.03 1.45 -7.10
C THR A 64 11.81 0.32 -7.76
N SER A 65 12.08 -0.77 -7.04
CA SER A 65 12.90 -1.87 -7.52
C SER A 65 12.35 -3.21 -7.03
N PRO A 66 11.12 -3.57 -7.43
CA PRO A 66 10.55 -4.85 -6.99
C PRO A 66 11.37 -6.02 -7.55
N LYS A 67 11.48 -7.08 -6.75
CA LYS A 67 12.26 -8.25 -7.13
C LYS A 67 11.48 -9.22 -8.02
N HIS A 68 10.15 -9.13 -8.01
CA HIS A 68 9.28 -10.04 -8.76
C HIS A 68 8.59 -9.32 -9.91
N GLN A 69 8.53 -9.97 -11.06
CA GLN A 69 7.89 -9.40 -12.23
C GLN A 69 6.41 -9.13 -11.99
N GLN A 70 5.71 -9.98 -11.26
CA GLN A 70 4.31 -9.77 -10.93
C GLN A 70 4.09 -8.47 -10.16
N THR A 71 4.97 -8.18 -9.21
CA THR A 71 4.91 -6.94 -8.44
C THR A 71 5.11 -5.73 -9.36
N GLN A 72 6.09 -5.79 -10.23
CA GLN A 72 6.37 -4.73 -11.17
C GLN A 72 5.18 -4.49 -12.10
N ASP A 73 4.60 -5.56 -12.62
CA ASP A 73 3.45 -5.45 -13.53
C ASP A 73 2.25 -4.82 -12.82
N TYR A 74 2.02 -5.17 -11.58
CA TYR A 74 0.93 -4.61 -10.79
C TYR A 74 1.14 -3.10 -10.56
N ILE A 75 2.34 -2.72 -10.17
CA ILE A 75 2.67 -1.31 -9.89
C ILE A 75 2.57 -0.46 -11.15
N THR A 76 3.01 -0.99 -12.27
CA THR A 76 3.00 -0.25 -13.54
C THR A 76 1.65 -0.30 -14.26
N GLY A 77 0.66 -0.98 -13.69
CA GLY A 77 -0.67 -1.06 -14.28
C GLY A 77 -0.80 -2.06 -15.42
N ARG A 78 0.17 -2.92 -15.62
CA ARG A 78 0.12 -3.96 -16.65
C ARG A 78 -0.64 -5.20 -16.19
N TYR A 79 -1.02 -5.23 -14.94
CA TYR A 79 -1.59 -6.40 -14.33
C TYR A 79 -3.11 -6.32 -14.34
N GLY A 80 -3.73 -7.13 -15.11
CA GLY A 80 -5.15 -7.29 -15.13
C GLY A 80 -5.95 -6.16 -15.61
#